data_19b61dfccd05042901816b8e4e3f5f58
#
_entry.id   19b61dfccd05042901816b8e4e3f5f58
#
_cell.length_a   1.000
_cell.length_b   1.000
_cell.length_c   1.000
_cell.angle_alpha   90.00
_cell.angle_beta   90.00
_cell.angle_gamma   90.00
#
_symmetry.space_group_name_H-M   'P 1'
#
loop_
_entity.id
_entity.type
_entity.pdbx_description
1 polymer ?
#
loop_
_entity_poly.entity_id
_entity_poly.type
_entity_poly.pdbx_seq_one_letter_code
_entity_poly.pdbx_strand_id
1 'polypeptide(L)'
;IGAIFGYIYFRFAGAIIGYFLGSILENSLKLKGGYYSTGNFRRKFTDDKLQLNLLSLAAIVIKADGKVDDRELNFVRNYFISSYGKINADMIFSKFNKEVKKDSQDVINLCNYFVRVTPYEIRLQILHFLFGIANADGRIEVSEVKKIFQISDSLRINSIDFESIK
;
A
#
# COMPACT_ATOMS: atom_id res chain seq x y z
N ILE A 1 -0.23 23.68 -15.67
CA ILE A 1 -0.68 23.23 -14.30
C ILE A 1 -0.63 21.70 -14.23
N GLY A 2 -1.02 20.94 -15.28
CA GLY A 2 -0.98 19.47 -15.29
C GLY A 2 0.42 18.83 -15.18
N ALA A 3 1.48 19.49 -15.67
CA ALA A 3 2.84 18.96 -15.62
C ALA A 3 3.45 18.93 -14.20
N ILE A 4 3.04 19.85 -13.32
CA ILE A 4 3.53 19.93 -11.93
C ILE A 4 2.87 18.83 -11.10
N PHE A 5 1.58 18.54 -11.31
CA PHE A 5 0.87 17.44 -10.65
C PHE A 5 1.44 16.07 -11.08
N GLY A 6 1.72 15.87 -12.37
CA GLY A 6 2.35 14.65 -12.87
C GLY A 6 3.75 14.42 -12.29
N TYR A 7 4.52 15.48 -12.05
CA TYR A 7 5.87 15.39 -11.50
C TYR A 7 5.87 14.95 -10.03
N ILE A 8 4.93 15.41 -9.22
CA ILE A 8 4.78 15.01 -7.81
C ILE A 8 4.31 13.56 -7.73
N TYR A 9 3.30 13.18 -8.51
CA TYR A 9 2.78 11.79 -8.55
C TYR A 9 3.83 10.78 -9.05
N PHE A 10 4.58 11.13 -10.11
CA PHE A 10 5.61 10.26 -10.65
C PHE A 10 6.81 10.09 -9.72
N ARG A 11 7.11 11.10 -8.91
CA ARG A 11 8.25 11.07 -7.97
C ARG A 11 7.97 10.16 -6.76
N PHE A 12 6.73 10.10 -6.26
CA PHE A 12 6.35 9.20 -5.16
C PHE A 12 6.12 7.76 -5.63
N ALA A 13 5.42 7.55 -6.74
CA ALA A 13 5.34 6.24 -7.39
C ALA A 13 6.73 5.73 -7.81
N GLY A 14 7.60 6.61 -8.31
CA GLY A 14 8.99 6.31 -8.65
C GLY A 14 9.86 5.96 -7.45
N ALA A 15 9.63 6.55 -6.27
CA ALA A 15 10.36 6.20 -5.05
C ALA A 15 9.99 4.80 -4.54
N ILE A 16 8.72 4.42 -4.59
CA ILE A 16 8.25 3.07 -4.24
C ILE A 16 8.75 2.04 -5.26
N ILE A 17 8.62 2.34 -6.55
CA ILE A 17 9.13 1.51 -7.65
C ILE A 17 10.68 1.48 -7.63
N GLY A 18 11.33 2.61 -7.38
CA GLY A 18 12.79 2.72 -7.28
C GLY A 18 13.36 1.93 -6.10
N TYR A 19 12.69 1.91 -4.97
CA TYR A 19 13.06 1.06 -3.83
C TYR A 19 12.91 -0.43 -4.18
N PHE A 20 11.83 -0.80 -4.85
CA PHE A 20 11.63 -2.19 -5.33
C PHE A 20 12.62 -2.56 -6.45
N LEU A 21 12.90 -1.69 -7.40
CA LEU A 21 13.88 -1.92 -8.49
C LEU A 21 15.32 -1.81 -7.97
N GLY A 22 15.62 -0.90 -7.04
CA GLY A 22 16.94 -0.78 -6.42
C GLY A 22 17.34 -2.05 -5.69
N SER A 23 16.42 -2.70 -4.99
CA SER A 23 16.66 -3.99 -4.34
C SER A 23 16.90 -5.14 -5.34
N ILE A 24 16.50 -4.98 -6.61
CA ILE A 24 16.78 -5.94 -7.70
C ILE A 24 18.20 -5.76 -8.26
N LEU A 25 18.66 -4.52 -8.37
CA LEU A 25 19.99 -4.18 -8.90
C LEU A 25 21.11 -4.44 -7.91
N GLU A 26 20.89 -4.28 -6.60
CA GLU A 26 21.90 -4.61 -5.57
C GLU A 26 22.25 -6.09 -5.51
N ASN A 27 21.36 -6.98 -5.96
CA ASN A 27 21.66 -8.41 -6.05
C ASN A 27 22.58 -8.79 -7.23
N SER A 28 22.82 -7.86 -8.16
CA SER A 28 23.73 -8.07 -9.32
C SER A 28 25.12 -7.47 -9.11
N LEU A 29 25.28 -6.57 -8.13
CA LEU A 29 26.57 -5.98 -7.78
C LEU A 29 26.96 -6.43 -6.37
N LYS A 30 27.81 -7.47 -6.29
CA LYS A 30 28.47 -7.91 -5.07
C LYS A 30 29.37 -6.80 -4.52
N LEU A 31 28.84 -5.94 -3.67
CA LEU A 31 29.62 -5.08 -2.80
C LEU A 31 29.48 -5.58 -1.36
N LYS A 32 30.63 -6.03 -0.83
CA LYS A 32 30.80 -6.49 0.55
C LYS A 32 30.46 -5.38 1.54
N GLY A 33 29.51 -5.61 2.41
CA GLY A 33 29.33 -4.79 3.61
C GLY A 33 27.88 -4.79 4.12
N GLY A 34 27.60 -5.55 5.19
CA GLY A 34 26.40 -5.39 6.02
C GLY A 34 25.25 -6.34 5.67
N TYR A 35 25.23 -7.49 6.33
CA TYR A 35 24.16 -8.49 6.26
C TYR A 35 22.88 -7.98 6.91
N TYR A 36 21.97 -7.40 6.13
CA TYR A 36 20.54 -7.53 6.40
C TYR A 36 19.94 -8.35 5.24
N SER A 37 19.42 -9.53 5.57
CA SER A 37 18.92 -10.53 4.63
C SER A 37 17.72 -10.03 3.83
N THR A 38 17.97 -9.29 2.76
CA THR A 38 16.96 -8.78 1.81
C THR A 38 16.19 -9.90 1.10
N GLY A 39 16.76 -11.11 1.03
CA GLY A 39 16.13 -12.26 0.40
C GLY A 39 14.89 -12.78 1.13
N ASN A 40 14.86 -12.70 2.47
CA ASN A 40 13.70 -13.10 3.27
C ASN A 40 12.58 -12.05 3.22
N PHE A 41 12.93 -10.78 3.01
CA PHE A 41 11.98 -9.70 2.92
C PHE A 41 11.18 -9.76 1.61
N ARG A 42 11.85 -10.03 0.49
CA ARG A 42 11.22 -10.18 -0.83
C ARG A 42 10.26 -11.37 -0.89
N ARG A 43 10.60 -12.51 -0.24
CA ARG A 43 9.69 -13.65 -0.12
C ARG A 43 8.44 -13.33 0.70
N LYS A 44 8.53 -12.43 1.70
CA LYS A 44 7.39 -12.05 2.53
C LYS A 44 6.36 -11.19 1.79
N PHE A 45 6.79 -10.34 0.84
CA PHE A 45 5.89 -9.51 0.04
C PHE A 45 5.20 -10.25 -1.10
N THR A 46 5.66 -11.44 -1.46
CA THR A 46 4.96 -12.36 -2.36
C THR A 46 3.98 -13.27 -1.60
N ASP A 47 3.85 -13.11 -0.28
CA ASP A 47 2.85 -13.85 0.50
C ASP A 47 1.45 -13.35 0.13
N ASP A 48 0.65 -14.26 -0.40
CA ASP A 48 -0.75 -14.03 -0.78
C ASP A 48 -1.55 -13.35 0.33
N LYS A 49 -1.28 -13.72 1.58
CA LYS A 49 -1.96 -13.16 2.74
C LYS A 49 -1.65 -11.69 2.94
N LEU A 50 -0.41 -11.27 2.73
CA LEU A 50 -0.02 -9.86 2.85
C LEU A 50 -0.68 -9.02 1.76
N GLN A 51 -0.70 -9.53 0.53
CA GLN A 51 -1.34 -8.86 -0.61
C GLN A 51 -2.86 -8.73 -0.42
N LEU A 52 -3.52 -9.78 0.04
CA LEU A 52 -4.95 -9.77 0.32
C LEU A 52 -5.31 -8.82 1.47
N ASN A 53 -4.50 -8.79 2.54
CA ASN A 53 -4.70 -7.86 3.64
C ASN A 53 -4.47 -6.40 3.22
N LEU A 54 -3.49 -6.12 2.36
CA LEU A 54 -3.28 -4.79 1.81
C LEU A 54 -4.47 -4.35 0.95
N LEU A 55 -5.00 -5.24 0.12
CA LEU A 55 -6.19 -4.95 -0.68
C LEU A 55 -7.44 -4.78 0.21
N SER A 56 -7.50 -5.48 1.34
CA SER A 56 -8.57 -5.29 2.34
C SER A 56 -8.52 -3.90 2.98
N LEU A 57 -7.33 -3.40 3.35
CA LEU A 57 -7.19 -2.02 3.85
C LEU A 57 -7.59 -0.99 2.80
N ALA A 58 -7.19 -1.21 1.54
CA ALA A 58 -7.62 -0.36 0.42
C ALA A 58 -9.15 -0.31 0.28
N ALA A 59 -9.81 -1.47 0.31
CA ALA A 59 -11.26 -1.56 0.23
C ALA A 59 -11.99 -0.87 1.40
N ILE A 60 -11.41 -0.88 2.60
CA ILE A 60 -11.93 -0.19 3.77
C ILE A 60 -11.88 1.33 3.59
N VAL A 61 -10.78 1.87 3.04
CA VAL A 61 -10.65 3.30 2.77
C VAL A 61 -11.62 3.72 1.67
N ILE A 62 -11.67 3.04 0.54
CA ILE A 62 -12.59 3.32 -0.58
C ILE A 62 -14.06 3.35 -0.13
N LYS A 63 -14.43 2.53 0.86
CA LYS A 63 -15.80 2.48 1.37
C LYS A 63 -16.08 3.43 2.53
N ALA A 64 -15.11 4.25 2.94
CA ALA A 64 -15.22 5.05 4.16
C ALA A 64 -16.33 6.13 4.09
N ASP A 65 -16.58 6.68 2.91
CA ASP A 65 -17.65 7.66 2.65
C ASP A 65 -18.96 7.02 2.14
N GLY A 66 -18.96 5.70 1.91
CA GLY A 66 -20.11 4.95 1.37
C GLY A 66 -20.25 5.02 -0.15
N LYS A 67 -19.36 5.71 -0.85
CA LYS A 67 -19.31 5.79 -2.31
C LYS A 67 -18.02 5.10 -2.80
N VAL A 68 -18.08 4.55 -3.98
CA VAL A 68 -16.92 3.92 -4.62
C VAL A 68 -16.63 4.69 -5.89
N ASP A 69 -15.49 5.37 -5.94
CA ASP A 69 -15.06 6.11 -7.13
C ASP A 69 -14.18 5.22 -8.03
N ASP A 70 -14.42 5.29 -9.34
CA ASP A 70 -13.65 4.52 -10.33
C ASP A 70 -12.16 4.93 -10.36
N ARG A 71 -11.83 6.17 -9.98
CA ARG A 71 -10.45 6.66 -9.93
C ARG A 71 -9.67 6.00 -8.80
N GLU A 72 -10.29 5.83 -7.64
CA GLU A 72 -9.70 5.09 -6.50
C GLU A 72 -9.48 3.62 -6.86
N LEU A 73 -10.47 2.98 -7.47
CA LEU A 73 -10.35 1.60 -7.95
C LEU A 73 -9.22 1.45 -8.97
N ASN A 74 -9.11 2.39 -9.91
CA ASN A 74 -8.06 2.40 -10.91
C ASN A 74 -6.68 2.67 -10.30
N PHE A 75 -6.60 3.54 -9.27
CA PHE A 75 -5.36 3.76 -8.53
C PHE A 75 -4.86 2.47 -7.88
N VAL A 76 -5.73 1.76 -7.16
CA VAL A 76 -5.41 0.47 -6.53
C VAL A 76 -5.00 -0.56 -7.59
N ARG A 77 -5.74 -0.65 -8.69
CA ARG A 77 -5.42 -1.58 -9.78
C ARG A 77 -4.04 -1.31 -10.36
N ASN A 78 -3.74 -0.06 -10.68
CA ASN A 78 -2.45 0.34 -11.25
C ASN A 78 -1.30 0.10 -10.27
N TYR A 79 -1.51 0.36 -8.98
CA TYR A 79 -0.53 0.08 -7.94
C TYR A 79 -0.18 -1.42 -7.89
N PHE A 80 -1.18 -2.30 -7.88
CA PHE A 80 -0.96 -3.75 -7.85
C PHE A 80 -0.32 -4.26 -9.15
N ILE A 81 -0.74 -3.77 -10.31
CA ILE A 81 -0.11 -4.12 -11.61
C ILE A 81 1.35 -3.70 -11.63
N SER A 82 1.68 -2.49 -11.17
CA SER A 82 3.06 -1.99 -11.13
C SER A 82 3.93 -2.75 -10.13
N SER A 83 3.35 -3.18 -9.00
CA SER A 83 4.09 -3.87 -7.93
C SER A 83 4.29 -5.37 -8.20
N TYR A 84 3.32 -6.03 -8.79
CA TYR A 84 3.28 -7.51 -8.91
C TYR A 84 3.21 -8.01 -10.35
N GLY A 85 3.03 -7.12 -11.32
CA GLY A 85 2.74 -7.46 -12.71
C GLY A 85 1.25 -7.81 -12.93
N LYS A 86 0.80 -7.66 -14.18
CA LYS A 86 -0.62 -7.78 -14.54
C LYS A 86 -1.22 -9.15 -14.16
N ILE A 87 -0.53 -10.25 -14.48
CA ILE A 87 -1.03 -11.61 -14.23
C ILE A 87 -1.24 -11.85 -12.72
N ASN A 88 -0.26 -11.49 -11.88
CA ASN A 88 -0.36 -11.67 -10.44
C ASN A 88 -1.41 -10.73 -9.83
N ALA A 89 -1.49 -9.49 -10.29
CA ALA A 89 -2.53 -8.55 -9.84
C ALA A 89 -3.92 -9.09 -10.14
N ASP A 90 -4.18 -9.61 -11.34
CA ASP A 90 -5.47 -10.20 -11.72
C ASP A 90 -5.82 -11.42 -10.83
N MET A 91 -4.82 -12.25 -10.48
CA MET A 91 -5.01 -13.36 -9.54
C MET A 91 -5.36 -12.88 -8.12
N ILE A 92 -4.65 -11.86 -7.62
CA ILE A 92 -4.91 -11.27 -6.29
C ILE A 92 -6.35 -10.71 -6.25
N PHE A 93 -6.76 -9.94 -7.25
CA PHE A 93 -8.12 -9.39 -7.31
C PHE A 93 -9.18 -10.48 -7.39
N SER A 94 -8.95 -11.53 -8.19
CA SER A 94 -9.86 -12.68 -8.30
C SER A 94 -10.02 -13.38 -6.94
N LYS A 95 -8.91 -13.64 -6.25
CA LYS A 95 -8.90 -14.28 -4.92
C LYS A 95 -9.59 -13.40 -3.88
N PHE A 96 -9.31 -12.09 -3.87
CA PHE A 96 -9.96 -11.13 -2.99
C PHE A 96 -11.49 -11.14 -3.17
N ASN A 97 -11.97 -11.08 -4.40
CA ASN A 97 -13.41 -11.10 -4.68
C ASN A 97 -14.11 -12.39 -4.24
N LYS A 98 -13.42 -13.53 -4.31
CA LYS A 98 -13.99 -14.83 -3.93
C LYS A 98 -14.01 -15.07 -2.42
N GLU A 99 -12.90 -14.75 -1.75
CA GLU A 99 -12.62 -15.18 -0.38
C GLU A 99 -12.81 -14.08 0.66
N VAL A 100 -12.47 -12.83 0.31
CA VAL A 100 -12.32 -11.75 1.29
C VAL A 100 -13.48 -10.75 1.24
N LYS A 101 -13.99 -10.42 0.06
CA LYS A 101 -15.02 -9.38 -0.11
C LYS A 101 -16.32 -9.65 0.64
N LYS A 102 -16.60 -10.92 0.96
CA LYS A 102 -17.85 -11.37 1.60
C LYS A 102 -17.87 -11.15 3.10
N ASP A 103 -16.70 -11.08 3.75
CA ASP A 103 -16.58 -10.96 5.19
C ASP A 103 -16.40 -9.49 5.62
N SER A 104 -16.96 -9.12 6.78
CA SER A 104 -16.67 -7.83 7.40
C SER A 104 -15.23 -7.84 7.87
N GLN A 105 -14.41 -6.95 7.29
CA GLN A 105 -12.98 -6.87 7.61
C GLN A 105 -12.77 -6.18 8.96
N ASP A 106 -12.14 -6.87 9.90
CA ASP A 106 -11.70 -6.28 11.16
C ASP A 106 -10.37 -5.53 10.96
N VAL A 107 -10.46 -4.21 10.98
CA VAL A 107 -9.30 -3.30 10.82
C VAL A 107 -8.19 -3.61 11.82
N ILE A 108 -8.54 -3.90 13.09
CA ILE A 108 -7.54 -4.15 14.13
C ILE A 108 -6.78 -5.44 13.85
N ASN A 109 -7.47 -6.50 13.45
CA ASN A 109 -6.83 -7.77 13.10
C ASN A 109 -5.94 -7.65 11.85
N LEU A 110 -6.38 -6.91 10.83
CA LEU A 110 -5.59 -6.62 9.64
C LEU A 110 -4.31 -5.85 10.00
N CYS A 111 -4.43 -4.77 10.76
CA CYS A 111 -3.29 -3.95 11.17
C CYS A 111 -2.33 -4.72 12.10
N ASN A 112 -2.84 -5.50 13.04
CA ASN A 112 -2.02 -6.35 13.91
C ASN A 112 -1.22 -7.39 13.11
N TYR A 113 -1.75 -7.90 12.00
CA TYR A 113 -1.00 -8.76 11.11
C TYR A 113 0.20 -8.00 10.53
N PHE A 114 0.01 -6.80 9.97
CA PHE A 114 1.10 -6.00 9.42
C PHE A 114 2.14 -5.65 10.48
N VAL A 115 1.72 -5.23 11.68
CA VAL A 115 2.64 -4.91 12.79
C VAL A 115 3.55 -6.09 13.14
N ARG A 116 3.06 -7.33 13.06
CA ARG A 116 3.84 -8.54 13.36
C ARG A 116 4.80 -8.95 12.24
N VAL A 117 4.43 -8.70 10.99
CA VAL A 117 5.18 -9.27 9.84
C VAL A 117 5.98 -8.26 9.05
N THR A 118 5.77 -6.95 9.29
CA THR A 118 6.47 -5.89 8.55
C THR A 118 7.21 -4.94 9.49
N PRO A 119 8.37 -4.39 9.06
CA PRO A 119 9.05 -3.32 9.75
C PRO A 119 8.29 -1.99 9.63
N TYR A 120 8.69 -1.00 10.43
CA TYR A 120 8.02 0.31 10.53
C TYR A 120 7.95 1.03 9.19
N GLU A 121 9.02 1.01 8.41
CA GLU A 121 9.15 1.68 7.11
C GLU A 121 8.11 1.16 6.10
N ILE A 122 7.78 -0.12 6.16
CA ILE A 122 6.75 -0.71 5.31
C ILE A 122 5.36 -0.25 5.74
N ARG A 123 5.13 -0.08 7.04
CA ARG A 123 3.86 0.45 7.52
C ARG A 123 3.66 1.90 7.10
N LEU A 124 4.73 2.70 7.03
CA LEU A 124 4.69 4.04 6.44
C LEU A 124 4.35 3.99 4.94
N GLN A 125 4.89 3.03 4.19
CA GLN A 125 4.53 2.85 2.78
C GLN A 125 3.06 2.45 2.59
N ILE A 126 2.53 1.60 3.48
CA ILE A 126 1.09 1.29 3.50
C ILE A 126 0.28 2.57 3.72
N LEU A 127 0.67 3.41 4.67
CA LEU A 127 -0.01 4.68 4.93
C LEU A 127 0.01 5.61 3.70
N HIS A 128 1.16 5.76 3.04
CA HIS A 128 1.27 6.50 1.77
C HIS A 128 0.34 5.96 0.68
N PHE A 129 0.27 4.63 0.55
CA PHE A 129 -0.63 4.00 -0.40
C PHE A 129 -2.09 4.33 -0.11
N LEU A 130 -2.51 4.29 1.16
CA LEU A 130 -3.89 4.62 1.57
C LEU A 130 -4.25 6.09 1.31
N PHE A 131 -3.33 7.03 1.59
CA PHE A 131 -3.51 8.43 1.20
C PHE A 131 -3.53 8.64 -0.31
N GLY A 132 -2.75 7.85 -1.06
CA GLY A 132 -2.79 7.84 -2.53
C GLY A 132 -4.17 7.43 -3.07
N ILE A 133 -4.84 6.48 -2.43
CA ILE A 133 -6.23 6.10 -2.76
C ILE A 133 -7.17 7.29 -2.53
N ALA A 134 -7.18 7.82 -1.30
CA ALA A 134 -8.06 8.92 -0.93
C ALA A 134 -7.85 10.19 -1.79
N ASN A 135 -6.64 10.39 -2.33
CA ASN A 135 -6.34 11.53 -3.19
C ASN A 135 -6.47 11.21 -4.71
N ALA A 136 -6.96 10.04 -5.08
CA ALA A 136 -6.98 9.61 -6.49
C ALA A 136 -7.90 10.47 -7.38
N ASP A 137 -8.91 11.08 -6.80
CA ASP A 137 -9.83 12.00 -7.48
C ASP A 137 -9.46 13.49 -7.31
N GLY A 138 -8.41 13.77 -6.51
CA GLY A 138 -7.97 15.13 -6.17
C GLY A 138 -8.78 15.78 -5.05
N ARG A 139 -9.62 15.01 -4.35
CA ARG A 139 -10.41 15.47 -3.20
C ARG A 139 -10.32 14.41 -2.10
N ILE A 140 -9.77 14.78 -0.97
CA ILE A 140 -9.70 13.87 0.18
C ILE A 140 -10.91 14.15 1.07
N GLU A 141 -11.77 13.17 1.23
CA GLU A 141 -12.95 13.28 2.08
C GLU A 141 -12.57 13.12 3.57
N VAL A 142 -13.27 13.85 4.44
CA VAL A 142 -13.01 13.83 5.91
C VAL A 142 -13.18 12.41 6.48
N SER A 143 -14.14 11.64 5.97
CA SER A 143 -14.40 10.25 6.35
C SER A 143 -13.23 9.33 6.04
N GLU A 144 -12.57 9.52 4.89
CA GLU A 144 -11.39 8.77 4.49
C GLU A 144 -10.19 9.11 5.37
N VAL A 145 -9.91 10.40 5.61
CA VAL A 145 -8.84 10.82 6.53
C VAL A 145 -9.04 10.22 7.91
N LYS A 146 -10.28 10.26 8.44
CA LYS A 146 -10.62 9.66 9.73
C LYS A 146 -10.36 8.15 9.73
N LYS A 147 -10.72 7.47 8.65
CA LYS A 147 -10.48 6.03 8.50
C LYS A 147 -8.98 5.72 8.40
N ILE A 148 -8.23 6.48 7.61
CA ILE A 148 -6.77 6.33 7.48
C ILE A 148 -6.09 6.61 8.82
N PHE A 149 -6.55 7.59 9.59
CA PHE A 149 -6.05 7.86 10.94
C PHE A 149 -6.23 6.65 11.88
N GLN A 150 -7.43 6.04 11.89
CA GLN A 150 -7.72 4.82 12.68
C GLN A 150 -6.79 3.66 12.27
N ILE A 151 -6.55 3.50 10.97
CA ILE A 151 -5.64 2.48 10.44
C ILE A 151 -4.20 2.78 10.88
N SER A 152 -3.74 4.04 10.80
CA SER A 152 -2.38 4.44 11.17
C SER A 152 -2.08 4.19 12.65
N ASP A 153 -3.03 4.50 13.52
CA ASP A 153 -2.94 4.20 14.96
C ASP A 153 -2.83 2.70 15.21
N SER A 154 -3.69 1.90 14.57
CA SER A 154 -3.66 0.44 14.63
C SER A 154 -2.37 -0.17 14.03
N LEU A 155 -1.76 0.49 13.04
CA LEU A 155 -0.45 0.14 12.49
C LEU A 155 0.72 0.60 13.37
N ARG A 156 0.44 1.25 14.51
CA ARG A 156 1.43 1.83 15.43
C ARG A 156 2.36 2.82 14.72
N ILE A 157 1.79 3.67 13.88
CA ILE A 157 2.49 4.79 13.25
C ILE A 157 2.36 5.99 14.18
N ASN A 158 3.47 6.69 14.43
CA ASN A 158 3.44 7.87 15.28
C ASN A 158 2.73 9.05 14.60
N SER A 159 2.23 10.00 15.39
CA SER A 159 1.47 11.14 14.89
C SER A 159 2.29 12.09 14.00
N ILE A 160 3.59 12.21 14.24
CA ILE A 160 4.48 13.08 13.45
C ILE A 160 4.60 12.54 12.02
N ASP A 161 4.84 11.24 11.88
CA ASP A 161 4.93 10.61 10.57
C ASP A 161 3.57 10.61 9.85
N PHE A 162 2.47 10.42 10.60
CA PHE A 162 1.12 10.55 10.02
C PHE A 162 0.88 11.93 9.42
N GLU A 163 1.15 13.01 10.17
CA GLU A 163 0.95 14.39 9.69
C GLU A 163 1.91 14.76 8.56
N SER A 164 3.10 14.15 8.50
CA SER A 164 4.05 14.41 7.41
C SER A 164 3.67 13.73 6.10
N ILE A 165 2.85 12.67 6.16
CA ILE A 165 2.38 11.90 4.99
C ILE A 165 1.04 12.43 4.48
N LYS A 166 0.20 12.94 5.36
CA LYS A 166 -1.12 13.51 5.06
C LYS A 166 -1.02 14.74 4.15
#